data_815efe876e58f0309a25c558ad85f1ac
#
_entry.id   815efe876e58f0309a25c558ad85f1ac
#
_cell.length_a   1.000
_cell.length_b   1.000
_cell.length_c   1.000
_cell.angle_alpha   90.00
_cell.angle_beta   90.00
_cell.angle_gamma   90.00
#
_symmetry.space_group_name_H-M   'P 1'
#
loop_
_entity.id
_entity.type
_entity.pdbx_description
1 polymer ?
#
loop_
_entity_poly.entity_id
_entity_poly.type
_entity_poly.pdbx_seq_one_letter_code
_entity_poly.pdbx_strand_id
1 'polypeptide(L)'
;MDDQLPMLLGRDLDAAFERLVREHQARVFSIALRLTGNASDAEEVAQDVFMRAYRALGEYPPERIRELRLRPWLATIAVNLSRNRFRRHRPATTDLDDIARSRAGDLAAGDRDTPHHEVARRESTAHWQRLMSALPDRYRVPLVLRYVDDLTFTEMSEVLGQPLGTLKAQVYRGLRLLRAAHDSTERKELSA
;
A
#
# COMPACT_ATOMS: atom_id res chain seq x y z
N MET A 1 15.59 12.38 8.65
CA MET A 1 15.03 12.46 10.00
C MET A 1 14.71 11.09 10.60
N ASP A 2 14.81 10.01 9.81
CA ASP A 2 14.54 8.60 10.20
C ASP A 2 15.68 7.90 10.96
N ASP A 3 16.88 8.50 11.07
CA ASP A 3 18.09 7.78 11.53
C ASP A 3 18.14 7.48 13.03
N GLN A 4 17.35 8.16 13.85
CA GLN A 4 17.42 7.97 15.31
C GLN A 4 16.39 6.97 15.85
N LEU A 5 15.31 6.74 15.14
CA LEU A 5 14.21 5.89 15.64
C LEU A 5 14.64 4.42 15.83
N PRO A 6 15.41 3.78 14.92
CA PRO A 6 15.91 2.43 15.17
C PRO A 6 16.80 2.34 16.41
N MET A 7 17.60 3.38 16.68
CA MET A 7 18.46 3.42 17.89
C MET A 7 17.61 3.54 19.16
N LEU A 8 16.54 4.35 19.15
CA LEU A 8 15.61 4.48 20.27
C LEU A 8 14.87 3.19 20.53
N LEU A 9 14.35 2.54 19.50
CA LEU A 9 13.67 1.24 19.58
C LEU A 9 14.59 0.15 20.11
N GLY A 10 15.87 0.13 19.72
CA GLY A 10 16.86 -0.82 20.23
C GLY A 10 17.31 -0.54 21.68
N ARG A 11 17.02 0.65 22.21
CA ARG A 11 17.30 1.02 23.61
C ARG A 11 16.11 0.74 24.54
N ASP A 12 14.93 1.15 24.12
CA ASP A 12 13.69 1.01 24.86
C ASP A 12 12.53 0.92 23.87
N LEU A 13 12.08 -0.31 23.61
CA LEU A 13 11.03 -0.58 22.64
C LEU A 13 9.72 0.07 23.06
N ASP A 14 9.32 -0.06 24.32
CA ASP A 14 8.01 0.39 24.81
C ASP A 14 7.91 1.92 24.74
N ALA A 15 8.94 2.63 25.17
CA ALA A 15 8.98 4.08 25.14
C ALA A 15 9.04 4.65 23.71
N ALA A 16 9.67 3.93 22.76
CA ALA A 16 9.85 4.42 21.39
C ALA A 16 8.78 3.95 20.39
N PHE A 17 8.00 2.92 20.73
CA PHE A 17 7.05 2.31 19.79
C PHE A 17 5.90 3.24 19.39
N GLU A 18 5.38 4.05 20.30
CA GLU A 18 4.36 5.05 19.97
C GLU A 18 4.84 6.01 18.87
N ARG A 19 6.12 6.40 18.94
CA ARG A 19 6.73 7.26 17.92
C ARG A 19 6.82 6.54 16.58
N LEU A 20 7.17 5.24 16.54
CA LEU A 20 7.15 4.44 15.32
C LEU A 20 5.76 4.46 14.68
N VAL A 21 4.72 4.20 15.46
CA VAL A 21 3.33 4.22 14.98
C VAL A 21 2.99 5.60 14.40
N ARG A 22 3.24 6.66 15.15
CA ARG A 22 2.91 8.04 14.75
C ARG A 22 3.59 8.45 13.44
N GLU A 23 4.86 8.09 13.26
CA GLU A 23 5.64 8.44 12.07
C GLU A 23 5.24 7.60 10.83
N HIS A 24 4.75 6.37 11.02
CA HIS A 24 4.52 5.44 9.91
C HIS A 24 3.07 5.07 9.65
N GLN A 25 2.10 5.40 10.53
CA GLN A 25 0.70 4.95 10.41
C GLN A 25 0.03 5.40 9.11
N ALA A 26 0.18 6.66 8.70
CA ALA A 26 -0.43 7.17 7.48
C ALA A 26 0.11 6.45 6.22
N ARG A 27 1.40 6.13 6.22
CA ARG A 27 2.06 5.40 5.14
C ARG A 27 1.62 3.94 5.08
N VAL A 28 1.63 3.24 6.21
CA VAL A 28 1.17 1.85 6.31
C VAL A 28 -0.29 1.72 5.88
N PHE A 29 -1.14 2.62 6.36
CA PHE A 29 -2.55 2.69 5.94
C PHE A 29 -2.68 2.94 4.44
N SER A 30 -1.91 3.86 3.86
CA SER A 30 -1.94 4.16 2.42
C SER A 30 -1.55 2.95 1.57
N ILE A 31 -0.51 2.20 1.96
CA ILE A 31 -0.14 0.94 1.31
C ILE A 31 -1.31 -0.06 1.39
N ALA A 32 -1.83 -0.29 2.60
CA ALA A 32 -2.92 -1.23 2.82
C ALA A 32 -4.16 -0.86 2.00
N LEU A 33 -4.57 0.42 2.01
CA LEU A 33 -5.72 0.90 1.25
C LEU A 33 -5.58 0.68 -0.25
N ARG A 34 -4.41 0.95 -0.83
CA ARG A 34 -4.16 0.74 -2.27
C ARG A 34 -4.12 -0.75 -2.64
N LEU A 35 -3.75 -1.61 -1.72
CA LEU A 35 -3.67 -3.04 -1.94
C LEU A 35 -4.99 -3.77 -1.67
N THR A 36 -5.75 -3.37 -0.65
CA THR A 36 -7.03 -4.00 -0.29
C THR A 36 -8.21 -3.41 -1.07
N GLY A 37 -8.16 -2.11 -1.39
CA GLY A 37 -9.24 -1.39 -2.06
C GLY A 37 -10.40 -1.01 -1.13
N ASN A 38 -10.30 -1.26 0.17
CA ASN A 38 -11.34 -1.03 1.17
C ASN A 38 -10.74 -0.40 2.43
N ALA A 39 -11.38 0.64 2.96
CA ALA A 39 -10.86 1.38 4.11
C ALA A 39 -10.88 0.54 5.41
N SER A 40 -11.94 -0.21 5.66
CA SER A 40 -12.04 -1.07 6.85
C SER A 40 -10.97 -2.16 6.84
N ASP A 41 -10.76 -2.81 5.68
CA ASP A 41 -9.69 -3.80 5.53
C ASP A 41 -8.31 -3.16 5.68
N ALA A 42 -8.13 -1.93 5.22
CA ALA A 42 -6.87 -1.21 5.34
C ALA A 42 -6.56 -0.83 6.79
N GLU A 43 -7.57 -0.43 7.58
CA GLU A 43 -7.42 -0.15 9.01
C GLU A 43 -7.02 -1.41 9.78
N GLU A 44 -7.70 -2.53 9.55
CA GLU A 44 -7.36 -3.80 10.19
C GLU A 44 -5.94 -4.26 9.80
N VAL A 45 -5.58 -4.16 8.51
CA VAL A 45 -4.21 -4.48 8.07
C VAL A 45 -3.19 -3.56 8.73
N ALA A 46 -3.47 -2.26 8.82
CA ALA A 46 -2.55 -1.32 9.46
C ALA A 46 -2.34 -1.63 10.94
N GLN A 47 -3.41 -1.96 11.67
CA GLN A 47 -3.31 -2.41 13.07
C GLN A 47 -2.49 -3.70 13.18
N ASP A 48 -2.77 -4.70 12.35
CA ASP A 48 -2.05 -5.97 12.32
C ASP A 48 -0.56 -5.78 11.99
N VAL A 49 -0.21 -4.82 11.11
CA VAL A 49 1.19 -4.47 10.82
C VAL A 49 1.92 -4.04 12.08
N PHE A 50 1.35 -3.10 12.84
CA PHE A 50 2.01 -2.60 14.05
C PHE A 50 2.04 -3.63 15.17
N MET A 51 0.99 -4.44 15.33
CA MET A 51 1.01 -5.56 16.27
C MET A 51 2.12 -6.57 15.96
N ARG A 52 2.31 -6.92 14.68
CA ARG A 52 3.39 -7.81 14.25
C ARG A 52 4.75 -7.16 14.38
N ALA A 53 4.85 -5.88 14.04
CA ALA A 53 6.07 -5.11 14.20
C ALA A 53 6.53 -5.08 15.65
N TYR A 54 5.64 -4.81 16.60
CA TYR A 54 5.96 -4.81 18.03
C TYR A 54 6.49 -6.16 18.49
N ARG A 55 5.79 -7.26 18.14
CA ARG A 55 6.21 -8.62 18.52
C ARG A 55 7.58 -8.97 17.94
N ALA A 56 7.78 -8.69 16.64
CA ALA A 56 9.04 -8.99 15.98
C ALA A 56 10.21 -8.18 16.56
N LEU A 57 9.99 -6.89 16.86
CA LEU A 57 11.00 -6.05 17.51
C LEU A 57 11.35 -6.55 18.92
N GLY A 58 10.37 -7.07 19.68
CA GLY A 58 10.61 -7.67 20.99
C GLY A 58 11.46 -8.95 20.94
N GLU A 59 11.50 -9.63 19.80
CA GLU A 59 12.31 -10.85 19.60
C GLU A 59 13.69 -10.55 19.00
N TYR A 60 13.93 -9.33 18.48
CA TYR A 60 15.19 -8.98 17.85
C TYR A 60 16.22 -8.49 18.88
N PRO A 61 17.50 -8.86 18.72
CA PRO A 61 18.54 -8.25 19.54
C PRO A 61 18.66 -6.74 19.19
N PRO A 62 19.04 -5.89 20.17
CA PRO A 62 19.13 -4.44 19.98
C PRO A 62 19.98 -4.00 18.80
N GLU A 63 21.05 -4.72 18.51
CA GLU A 63 21.96 -4.45 17.40
C GLU A 63 21.21 -4.57 16.05
N ARG A 64 20.41 -5.62 15.90
CA ARG A 64 19.61 -5.84 14.70
C ARG A 64 18.55 -4.74 14.52
N ILE A 65 17.94 -4.28 15.62
CA ILE A 65 16.95 -3.20 15.57
C ILE A 65 17.58 -1.90 15.09
N ARG A 66 18.79 -1.60 15.56
CA ARG A 66 19.54 -0.38 15.18
C ARG A 66 19.90 -0.31 13.69
N GLU A 67 20.11 -1.46 13.07
CA GLU A 67 20.44 -1.59 11.65
C GLU A 67 19.20 -1.69 10.75
N LEU A 68 17.99 -1.75 11.36
CA LEU A 68 16.76 -2.00 10.64
C LEU A 68 16.32 -0.79 9.81
N ARG A 69 16.12 -1.00 8.54
CA ARG A 69 15.48 -0.02 7.65
C ARG A 69 13.98 -0.08 7.83
N LEU A 70 13.43 0.73 8.75
CA LEU A 70 12.04 0.66 9.21
C LEU A 70 11.01 0.75 8.08
N ARG A 71 11.23 1.67 7.09
CA ARG A 71 10.29 1.84 5.97
C ARG A 71 10.12 0.57 5.13
N PRO A 72 11.16 0.03 4.47
CA PRO A 72 11.00 -1.20 3.69
C PRO A 72 10.61 -2.40 4.55
N TRP A 73 11.02 -2.46 5.80
CA TRP A 73 10.63 -3.53 6.71
C TRP A 73 9.13 -3.51 7.02
N LEU A 74 8.54 -2.35 7.39
CA LEU A 74 7.10 -2.19 7.59
C LEU A 74 6.32 -2.43 6.30
N ALA A 75 6.83 -1.96 5.15
CA ALA A 75 6.24 -2.23 3.84
C ALA A 75 6.16 -3.74 3.54
N THR A 76 7.19 -4.53 3.92
CA THR A 76 7.18 -5.98 3.78
C THR A 76 6.02 -6.61 4.56
N ILE A 77 5.82 -6.20 5.81
CA ILE A 77 4.73 -6.69 6.66
C ILE A 77 3.38 -6.30 6.04
N ALA A 78 3.23 -5.03 5.63
CA ALA A 78 1.99 -4.51 5.06
C ALA A 78 1.60 -5.22 3.76
N VAL A 79 2.55 -5.44 2.84
CA VAL A 79 2.31 -6.16 1.58
C VAL A 79 1.88 -7.59 1.85
N ASN A 80 2.55 -8.30 2.76
CA ASN A 80 2.23 -9.69 3.07
C ASN A 80 0.84 -9.84 3.68
N LEU A 81 0.46 -8.95 4.61
CA LEU A 81 -0.87 -8.94 5.21
C LEU A 81 -1.96 -8.58 4.21
N SER A 82 -1.75 -7.54 3.41
CA SER A 82 -2.70 -7.11 2.38
C SER A 82 -2.95 -8.22 1.36
N ARG A 83 -1.91 -8.92 0.90
CA ARG A 83 -2.05 -10.06 -0.03
C ARG A 83 -2.87 -11.20 0.57
N ASN A 84 -2.64 -11.52 1.84
CA ASN A 84 -3.38 -12.59 2.54
C ASN A 84 -4.86 -12.24 2.68
N ARG A 85 -5.17 -10.96 3.00
CA ARG A 85 -6.55 -10.50 3.11
C ARG A 85 -7.25 -10.49 1.77
N PHE A 86 -6.62 -9.97 0.75
CA PHE A 86 -7.15 -9.93 -0.61
C PHE A 86 -7.50 -11.34 -1.13
N ARG A 87 -6.64 -12.34 -0.87
CA ARG A 87 -6.91 -13.75 -1.23
C ARG A 87 -8.11 -14.35 -0.52
N ARG A 88 -8.40 -13.95 0.72
CA ARG A 88 -9.56 -14.45 1.48
C ARG A 88 -10.88 -13.92 0.95
N HIS A 89 -10.89 -12.72 0.39
CA HIS A 89 -12.10 -12.07 -0.14
C HIS A 89 -12.33 -12.31 -1.64
N ARG A 90 -11.40 -12.95 -2.34
CA ARG A 90 -11.52 -13.29 -3.75
C ARG A 90 -11.43 -14.82 -3.91
N PRO A 91 -12.53 -15.51 -4.34
CA PRO A 91 -12.46 -16.92 -4.70
C PRO A 91 -11.44 -17.17 -5.81
N ALA A 92 -10.85 -18.35 -5.84
CA ALA A 92 -9.68 -18.74 -6.65
C ALA A 92 -9.92 -18.82 -8.18
N THR A 93 -10.91 -18.17 -8.73
CA THR A 93 -11.16 -18.13 -10.17
C THR A 93 -11.64 -16.77 -10.58
N THR A 94 -10.80 -16.00 -11.27
CA THR A 94 -11.33 -14.94 -12.12
C THR A 94 -10.41 -14.75 -13.32
N ASP A 95 -10.84 -15.26 -14.46
CA ASP A 95 -10.41 -14.90 -15.78
C ASP A 95 -10.60 -13.37 -16.00
N LEU A 96 -9.83 -12.82 -16.93
CA LEU A 96 -9.72 -11.40 -17.23
C LEU A 96 -11.04 -10.67 -17.56
N ASP A 97 -12.15 -11.38 -17.77
CA ASP A 97 -13.44 -10.82 -18.18
C ASP A 97 -14.37 -10.38 -17.03
N ASP A 98 -14.07 -10.73 -15.76
CA ASP A 98 -14.92 -10.39 -14.60
C ASP A 98 -14.56 -9.08 -13.88
N ILE A 99 -13.60 -8.33 -14.39
CA ILE A 99 -13.08 -7.11 -13.76
C ILE A 99 -14.09 -5.94 -13.77
N ALA A 100 -15.15 -6.03 -14.56
CA ALA A 100 -16.11 -4.93 -14.76
C ALA A 100 -17.18 -4.79 -13.67
N ARG A 101 -17.29 -5.69 -12.68
CA ARG A 101 -18.46 -5.78 -11.79
C ARG A 101 -18.21 -5.77 -10.29
N SER A 102 -17.08 -5.38 -9.74
CA SER A 102 -16.89 -5.43 -8.28
C SER A 102 -16.93 -4.04 -7.62
N ARG A 103 -18.07 -3.79 -6.99
CA ARG A 103 -18.40 -2.94 -5.83
C ARG A 103 -17.56 -1.69 -5.57
N ALA A 104 -18.19 -0.55 -5.83
CA ALA A 104 -17.92 0.72 -5.16
C ALA A 104 -18.32 0.60 -3.67
N GLY A 105 -17.36 0.47 -2.79
CA GLY A 105 -17.55 0.63 -1.35
C GLY A 105 -17.18 2.06 -0.96
N ASP A 106 -18.05 2.71 -0.18
CA ASP A 106 -17.89 4.08 0.32
C ASP A 106 -16.55 4.33 0.99
N LEU A 107 -15.80 5.28 0.45
CA LEU A 107 -14.59 5.82 1.07
C LEU A 107 -14.94 7.14 1.76
N ALA A 108 -15.32 7.08 3.02
CA ALA A 108 -15.33 8.24 3.88
C ALA A 108 -13.93 8.43 4.49
N ALA A 109 -13.16 9.34 3.97
CA ALA A 109 -11.95 9.85 4.63
C ALA A 109 -12.16 11.33 4.88
N GLY A 110 -12.24 11.70 6.17
CA GLY A 110 -12.34 13.09 6.57
C GLY A 110 -11.02 13.82 6.36
N ASP A 111 -11.09 14.96 5.72
CA ASP A 111 -10.42 16.18 6.14
C ASP A 111 -11.03 17.41 5.44
N ARG A 112 -11.05 18.55 6.15
CA ARG A 112 -11.84 19.73 5.83
C ARG A 112 -11.10 20.61 4.85
N ASP A 113 -11.62 20.73 3.63
CA ASP A 113 -11.47 21.92 2.81
C ASP A 113 -12.60 22.02 1.79
N THR A 114 -12.97 23.23 1.39
CA THR A 114 -14.12 23.68 0.59
C THR A 114 -14.86 22.66 -0.32
N PRO A 115 -16.22 22.64 -0.35
CA PRO A 115 -17.05 21.55 -0.87
C PRO A 115 -16.79 21.15 -2.35
N HIS A 116 -16.52 22.09 -3.23
CA HIS A 116 -16.35 21.79 -4.68
C HIS A 116 -14.99 21.13 -5.03
N HIS A 117 -13.91 21.56 -4.42
CA HIS A 117 -12.60 20.95 -4.65
C HIS A 117 -12.49 19.56 -3.99
N GLU A 118 -13.23 19.36 -2.91
CA GLU A 118 -13.23 18.10 -2.16
C GLU A 118 -13.98 16.98 -2.89
N VAL A 119 -15.12 17.31 -3.50
CA VAL A 119 -15.88 16.35 -4.32
C VAL A 119 -15.05 15.91 -5.54
N ALA A 120 -14.48 16.84 -6.30
CA ALA A 120 -13.64 16.50 -7.45
C ALA A 120 -12.39 15.69 -7.05
N ARG A 121 -11.79 15.98 -5.89
CA ARG A 121 -10.64 15.23 -5.37
C ARG A 121 -11.05 13.82 -4.92
N ARG A 122 -12.21 13.69 -4.27
CA ARG A 122 -12.76 12.39 -3.86
C ARG A 122 -13.10 11.50 -5.06
N GLU A 123 -13.75 12.06 -6.07
CA GLU A 123 -14.07 11.36 -7.33
C GLU A 123 -12.79 10.92 -8.05
N SER A 124 -11.80 11.79 -8.17
CA SER A 124 -10.48 11.44 -8.72
C SER A 124 -9.81 10.33 -7.91
N THR A 125 -9.82 10.42 -6.58
CA THR A 125 -9.23 9.39 -5.71
C THR A 125 -9.95 8.05 -5.85
N ALA A 126 -11.27 8.04 -5.87
CA ALA A 126 -12.07 6.84 -6.07
C ALA A 126 -11.85 6.21 -7.45
N HIS A 127 -11.72 7.06 -8.49
CA HIS A 127 -11.39 6.61 -9.84
C HIS A 127 -10.03 5.90 -9.88
N TRP A 128 -8.98 6.53 -9.36
CA TRP A 128 -7.66 5.92 -9.29
C TRP A 128 -7.64 4.65 -8.44
N GLN A 129 -8.40 4.61 -7.35
CA GLN A 129 -8.54 3.41 -6.52
C GLN A 129 -9.15 2.24 -7.31
N ARG A 130 -10.19 2.50 -8.10
CA ARG A 130 -10.80 1.50 -8.99
C ARG A 130 -9.81 0.98 -10.03
N LEU A 131 -9.07 1.88 -10.69
CA LEU A 131 -8.06 1.49 -11.69
C LEU A 131 -6.95 0.63 -11.05
N MET A 132 -6.47 1.03 -9.86
CA MET A 132 -5.44 0.27 -9.14
C MET A 132 -5.95 -1.11 -8.70
N SER A 133 -7.19 -1.22 -8.20
CA SER A 133 -7.75 -2.49 -7.77
C SER A 133 -8.00 -3.47 -8.92
N ALA A 134 -8.20 -2.97 -10.13
CA ALA A 134 -8.32 -3.78 -11.34
C ALA A 134 -7.00 -4.38 -11.83
N LEU A 135 -5.85 -3.82 -11.42
CA LEU A 135 -4.57 -4.36 -11.82
C LEU A 135 -4.27 -5.71 -11.14
N PRO A 136 -3.67 -6.67 -11.87
CA PRO A 136 -3.09 -7.86 -11.25
C PRO A 136 -2.03 -7.49 -10.20
N ASP A 137 -1.97 -8.26 -9.09
CA ASP A 137 -1.06 -8.01 -7.97
C ASP A 137 0.40 -7.84 -8.37
N ARG A 138 0.84 -8.61 -9.37
CA ARG A 138 2.22 -8.53 -9.90
C ARG A 138 2.60 -7.14 -10.43
N TYR A 139 1.63 -6.31 -10.80
CA TYR A 139 1.82 -4.93 -11.25
C TYR A 139 1.41 -3.92 -10.19
N ARG A 140 0.31 -4.17 -9.48
CA ARG A 140 -0.24 -3.29 -8.44
C ARG A 140 0.74 -3.10 -7.29
N VAL A 141 1.28 -4.19 -6.73
CA VAL A 141 2.19 -4.11 -5.57
C VAL A 141 3.45 -3.30 -5.87
N PRO A 142 4.21 -3.54 -6.97
CA PRO A 142 5.36 -2.70 -7.31
C PRO A 142 5.01 -1.23 -7.54
N LEU A 143 3.84 -0.92 -8.12
CA LEU A 143 3.38 0.46 -8.31
C LEU A 143 3.11 1.15 -6.98
N VAL A 144 2.41 0.47 -6.05
CA VAL A 144 2.15 1.01 -4.71
C VAL A 144 3.45 1.29 -3.98
N LEU A 145 4.38 0.35 -3.95
CA LEU A 145 5.67 0.55 -3.28
C LEU A 145 6.48 1.69 -3.91
N ARG A 146 6.43 1.84 -5.23
CA ARG A 146 7.20 2.88 -5.95
C ARG A 146 6.61 4.27 -5.81
N TYR A 147 5.27 4.42 -5.93
CA TYR A 147 4.61 5.72 -6.07
C TYR A 147 3.78 6.15 -4.86
N VAL A 148 3.45 5.25 -3.97
CA VAL A 148 2.75 5.58 -2.71
C VAL A 148 3.74 5.58 -1.54
N ASP A 149 4.67 4.63 -1.53
CA ASP A 149 5.67 4.51 -0.46
C ASP A 149 7.06 5.05 -0.84
N ASP A 150 7.25 5.55 -2.06
CA ASP A 150 8.52 6.12 -2.58
C ASP A 150 9.76 5.24 -2.39
N LEU A 151 9.57 3.90 -2.41
CA LEU A 151 10.71 3.01 -2.31
C LEU A 151 11.55 3.03 -3.58
N THR A 152 12.85 2.99 -3.43
CA THR A 152 13.79 2.74 -4.52
C THR A 152 13.62 1.32 -5.05
N PHE A 153 14.05 1.06 -6.29
CA PHE A 153 14.01 -0.31 -6.83
C PHE A 153 14.87 -1.29 -6.01
N THR A 154 15.94 -0.82 -5.38
CA THR A 154 16.75 -1.65 -4.47
C THR A 154 15.95 -2.06 -3.24
N GLU A 155 15.28 -1.11 -2.59
CA GLU A 155 14.40 -1.40 -1.45
C GLU A 155 13.22 -2.30 -1.83
N MET A 156 12.62 -2.06 -2.98
CA MET A 156 11.57 -2.94 -3.50
C MET A 156 12.07 -4.37 -3.75
N SER A 157 13.32 -4.53 -4.19
CA SER A 157 13.95 -5.85 -4.38
C SER A 157 14.08 -6.58 -3.04
N GLU A 158 14.46 -5.89 -1.99
CA GLU A 158 14.52 -6.42 -0.62
C GLU A 158 13.12 -6.81 -0.10
N VAL A 159 12.12 -5.92 -0.28
CA VAL A 159 10.73 -6.13 0.17
C VAL A 159 10.05 -7.30 -0.54
N LEU A 160 10.26 -7.43 -1.86
CA LEU A 160 9.52 -8.40 -2.69
C LEU A 160 10.33 -9.66 -3.02
N GLY A 161 11.63 -9.68 -2.72
CA GLY A 161 12.52 -10.80 -3.07
C GLY A 161 12.64 -11.01 -4.58
N GLN A 162 12.56 -9.93 -5.40
CA GLN A 162 12.57 -10.02 -6.85
C GLN A 162 13.73 -9.24 -7.46
N PRO A 163 14.29 -9.70 -8.60
CA PRO A 163 15.36 -8.98 -9.31
C PRO A 163 14.93 -7.58 -9.76
N LEU A 164 15.86 -6.61 -9.70
CA LEU A 164 15.64 -5.22 -10.10
C LEU A 164 15.06 -5.07 -11.53
N GLY A 165 15.57 -5.86 -12.48
CA GLY A 165 15.08 -5.85 -13.86
C GLY A 165 13.60 -6.26 -13.97
N THR A 166 13.19 -7.27 -13.19
CA THR A 166 11.80 -7.73 -13.10
C THR A 166 10.90 -6.62 -12.56
N LEU A 167 11.31 -5.97 -11.47
CA LEU A 167 10.55 -4.88 -10.84
C LEU A 167 10.39 -3.68 -11.77
N LYS A 168 11.47 -3.27 -12.46
CA LYS A 168 11.39 -2.20 -13.47
C LYS A 168 10.40 -2.54 -14.57
N ALA A 169 10.44 -3.76 -15.09
CA ALA A 169 9.51 -4.23 -16.13
C ALA A 169 8.06 -4.30 -15.61
N GLN A 170 7.83 -4.74 -14.38
CA GLN A 170 6.51 -4.77 -13.76
C GLN A 170 5.93 -3.36 -13.57
N VAL A 171 6.71 -2.42 -13.06
CA VAL A 171 6.31 -1.01 -12.91
C VAL A 171 5.97 -0.39 -14.26
N TYR A 172 6.83 -0.55 -15.27
CA TYR A 172 6.58 -0.03 -16.60
C TYR A 172 5.30 -0.59 -17.24
N ARG A 173 5.10 -1.92 -17.18
CA ARG A 173 3.89 -2.56 -17.71
C ARG A 173 2.65 -2.14 -16.93
N GLY A 174 2.74 -2.05 -15.60
CA GLY A 174 1.64 -1.58 -14.76
C GLY A 174 1.19 -0.17 -15.09
N LEU A 175 2.13 0.77 -15.30
CA LEU A 175 1.82 2.14 -15.76
C LEU A 175 1.13 2.16 -17.12
N ARG A 176 1.57 1.33 -18.06
CA ARG A 176 0.91 1.23 -19.37
C ARG A 176 -0.53 0.74 -19.25
N LEU A 177 -0.78 -0.26 -18.41
CA LEU A 177 -2.13 -0.77 -18.16
C LEU A 177 -3.02 0.29 -17.50
N LEU A 178 -2.50 1.02 -16.51
CA LEU A 178 -3.23 2.11 -15.86
C LEU A 178 -3.61 3.21 -16.86
N ARG A 179 -2.68 3.64 -17.71
CA ARG A 179 -2.97 4.64 -18.75
C ARG A 179 -4.05 4.16 -19.71
N ALA A 180 -3.91 2.95 -20.23
CA ALA A 180 -4.91 2.39 -21.14
C ALA A 180 -6.30 2.28 -20.52
N ALA A 181 -6.39 1.91 -19.23
CA ALA A 181 -7.65 1.85 -18.50
C ALA A 181 -8.23 3.24 -18.27
N HIS A 182 -7.42 4.24 -17.92
CA HIS A 182 -7.84 5.62 -17.75
C HIS A 182 -8.41 6.20 -19.04
N ASP A 183 -7.65 6.11 -20.15
CA ASP A 183 -8.06 6.59 -21.47
C ASP A 183 -9.36 5.94 -21.96
N SER A 184 -9.59 4.66 -21.60
CA SER A 184 -10.83 3.96 -21.97
C SER A 184 -12.05 4.44 -21.19
N THR A 185 -11.84 4.86 -19.93
CA THR A 185 -12.91 5.40 -19.08
C THR A 185 -13.31 6.79 -19.54
N GLU A 186 -12.35 7.68 -19.81
CA GLU A 186 -12.63 9.03 -20.34
C GLU A 186 -13.39 9.00 -21.66
N ARG A 187 -13.04 8.08 -22.58
CA ARG A 187 -13.78 7.95 -23.85
C ARG A 187 -15.22 7.51 -23.67
N LYS A 188 -15.51 6.67 -22.67
CA LYS A 188 -16.88 6.24 -22.37
C LYS A 188 -17.70 7.38 -21.75
N GLU A 189 -17.09 8.18 -20.88
CA GLU A 189 -17.74 9.33 -20.25
C GLU A 189 -18.06 10.44 -21.26
N LEU A 190 -17.19 10.64 -22.28
CA LEU A 190 -17.40 11.61 -23.37
C LEU A 190 -18.44 11.14 -24.42
N SER A 191 -18.81 9.85 -24.40
CA SER A 191 -19.74 9.24 -25.38
C SER A 191 -21.13 8.96 -24.80
N ALA A 192 -21.36 9.26 -23.51
CA ALA A 192 -22.62 9.06 -22.79
C ALA A 192 -23.35 10.37 -22.52
#